data_7b914b50d7dfb0af6e381dbd248c55cf
#
_entry.id   7b914b50d7dfb0af6e381dbd248c55cf
#
_cell.length_a   1.000
_cell.length_b   1.000
_cell.length_c   1.000
_cell.angle_alpha   90.00
_cell.angle_beta   90.00
_cell.angle_gamma   90.00
#
_symmetry.space_group_name_H-M   'P 1'
#
loop_
_entity.id
_entity.type
_entity.pdbx_description
1 polymer ?
#
loop_
_entity_poly.entity_id
_entity_poly.type
_entity_poly.pdbx_seq_one_letter_code
_entity_poly.pdbx_strand_id
1 'polypeptide(L)'
;MALVEEKGARRKLFRLWQQFALLLIVGAVALLVIREIRMKRADRVYMTTSGRIDMCLFCHKEEKLDAAHDPRVIGCASCHLGDAMAIDKTKAHVGMVMNPGDLRVVEKTCGVEGCHPTDVQKVKNSLMATNRGIIGTLLFYWG
;
A
#
# COMPACT_ATOMS: atom_id res chain seq x y z
N MET A 1 44.77 -29.83 -48.56
CA MET A 1 44.50 -29.80 -47.10
C MET A 1 44.02 -28.46 -46.61
N ALA A 2 44.60 -27.30 -47.01
CA ALA A 2 44.21 -25.94 -46.54
C ALA A 2 42.75 -25.55 -46.77
N LEU A 3 42.13 -25.88 -47.89
CA LEU A 3 40.73 -25.50 -48.19
C LEU A 3 39.67 -26.18 -47.33
N VAL A 4 39.97 -27.34 -46.76
CA VAL A 4 39.05 -28.08 -45.86
C VAL A 4 39.06 -27.47 -44.47
N GLU A 5 40.22 -27.03 -44.01
CA GLU A 5 40.45 -26.38 -42.70
C GLU A 5 39.76 -24.98 -42.66
N GLU A 6 39.86 -24.23 -43.72
CA GLU A 6 39.23 -22.92 -43.88
C GLU A 6 37.70 -23.02 -43.85
N LYS A 7 37.12 -24.00 -44.50
CA LYS A 7 35.66 -24.28 -44.44
C LYS A 7 35.21 -24.67 -43.07
N GLY A 8 36.01 -25.38 -42.29
CA GLY A 8 35.73 -25.77 -40.90
C GLY A 8 35.70 -24.55 -39.97
N ALA A 9 36.68 -23.67 -40.11
CA ALA A 9 36.76 -22.44 -39.33
C ALA A 9 35.62 -21.50 -39.59
N ARG A 10 35.22 -21.28 -40.85
CA ARG A 10 34.03 -20.47 -41.24
C ARG A 10 32.73 -21.01 -40.66
N ARG A 11 32.52 -22.35 -40.65
CA ARG A 11 31.34 -22.95 -40.03
C ARG A 11 31.30 -22.77 -38.51
N LYS A 12 32.42 -22.87 -37.82
CA LYS A 12 32.52 -22.61 -36.38
C LYS A 12 32.20 -21.14 -36.09
N LEU A 13 32.77 -20.20 -36.83
CA LEU A 13 32.50 -18.78 -36.66
C LEU A 13 31.02 -18.45 -36.94
N PHE A 14 30.41 -19.03 -37.95
CA PHE A 14 29.00 -18.84 -38.26
C PHE A 14 28.09 -19.34 -37.14
N ARG A 15 28.39 -20.51 -36.54
CA ARG A 15 27.64 -21.03 -35.38
C ARG A 15 27.77 -20.12 -34.15
N LEU A 16 28.96 -19.60 -33.88
CA LEU A 16 29.17 -18.65 -32.79
C LEU A 16 28.36 -17.35 -33.01
N TRP A 17 28.33 -16.84 -34.22
CA TRP A 17 27.52 -15.70 -34.59
C TRP A 17 26.01 -15.96 -34.40
N GLN A 18 25.54 -17.13 -34.80
CA GLN A 18 24.14 -17.53 -34.59
C GLN A 18 23.79 -17.60 -33.09
N GLN A 19 24.66 -18.19 -32.29
CA GLN A 19 24.45 -18.27 -30.84
C GLN A 19 24.45 -16.87 -30.19
N PHE A 20 25.36 -16.02 -30.60
CA PHE A 20 25.42 -14.65 -30.12
C PHE A 20 24.15 -13.85 -30.51
N ALA A 21 23.72 -13.96 -31.75
CA ALA A 21 22.48 -13.33 -32.21
C ALA A 21 21.26 -13.85 -31.44
N LEU A 22 21.18 -15.14 -31.17
CA LEU A 22 20.12 -15.75 -30.40
C LEU A 22 20.09 -15.20 -28.96
N LEU A 23 21.26 -15.09 -28.31
CA LEU A 23 21.36 -14.53 -26.97
C LEU A 23 20.93 -13.06 -26.92
N LEU A 24 21.28 -12.28 -27.93
CA LEU A 24 20.83 -10.87 -28.03
C LEU A 24 19.30 -10.77 -28.19
N ILE A 25 18.72 -11.65 -29.02
CA ILE A 25 17.26 -11.67 -29.22
C ILE A 25 16.55 -12.07 -27.90
N VAL A 26 17.03 -13.14 -27.26
CA VAL A 26 16.44 -13.58 -25.97
C VAL A 26 16.59 -12.49 -24.90
N GLY A 27 17.74 -11.85 -24.81
CA GLY A 27 17.97 -10.73 -23.91
C GLY A 27 17.02 -9.54 -24.19
N ALA A 28 16.86 -9.16 -25.44
CA ALA A 28 15.94 -8.09 -25.84
C ALA A 28 14.47 -8.43 -25.49
N VAL A 29 14.04 -9.65 -25.78
CA VAL A 29 12.69 -10.13 -25.42
C VAL A 29 12.49 -10.12 -23.91
N ALA A 30 13.45 -10.60 -23.13
CA ALA A 30 13.39 -10.59 -21.68
C ALA A 30 13.26 -9.16 -21.13
N LEU A 31 14.04 -8.21 -21.66
CA LEU A 31 13.94 -6.79 -21.29
C LEU A 31 12.57 -6.18 -21.63
N LEU A 32 11.99 -6.51 -22.78
CA LEU A 32 10.65 -6.05 -23.16
C LEU A 32 9.59 -6.63 -22.23
N VAL A 33 9.67 -7.90 -21.89
CA VAL A 33 8.74 -8.55 -20.94
C VAL A 33 8.85 -7.93 -19.54
N ILE A 34 10.07 -7.71 -19.05
CA ILE A 34 10.30 -7.05 -17.76
C ILE A 34 9.74 -5.63 -17.76
N ARG A 35 9.95 -4.88 -18.84
CA ARG A 35 9.39 -3.54 -19.02
C ARG A 35 7.87 -3.57 -18.97
N GLU A 36 7.25 -4.48 -19.71
CA GLU A 36 5.79 -4.64 -19.74
C GLU A 36 5.21 -4.98 -18.37
N ILE A 37 5.85 -5.92 -17.64
CA ILE A 37 5.46 -6.27 -16.27
C ILE A 37 5.58 -5.06 -15.33
N ARG A 38 6.66 -4.28 -15.46
CA ARG A 38 6.85 -3.07 -14.64
C ARG A 38 5.81 -2.01 -14.96
N MET A 39 5.49 -1.79 -16.23
CA MET A 39 4.47 -0.84 -16.65
C MET A 39 3.09 -1.23 -16.12
N LYS A 40 2.67 -2.48 -16.30
CA LYS A 40 1.39 -2.99 -15.75
C LYS A 40 1.31 -2.92 -14.21
N ARG A 41 2.44 -2.90 -13.51
CA ARG A 41 2.45 -2.63 -12.06
C ARG A 41 2.30 -1.15 -11.74
N ALA A 42 2.92 -0.27 -12.53
CA ALA A 42 2.83 1.19 -12.35
C ALA A 42 1.43 1.73 -12.66
N ASP A 43 0.70 1.11 -13.61
CA ASP A 43 -0.65 1.53 -13.99
C ASP A 43 -1.72 1.20 -12.93
N ARG A 44 -1.39 0.49 -11.87
CA ARG A 44 -2.31 0.21 -10.76
C ARG A 44 -2.17 1.23 -9.65
N VAL A 45 -2.42 2.48 -9.95
CA VAL A 45 -2.62 3.49 -8.92
C VAL A 45 -4.04 3.33 -8.42
N TYR A 46 -4.19 2.95 -7.15
CA TYR A 46 -5.49 2.93 -6.51
C TYR A 46 -5.87 4.35 -6.12
N MET A 47 -6.96 4.83 -6.68
CA MET A 47 -7.55 6.12 -6.33
C MET A 47 -8.91 5.87 -5.66
N THR A 48 -9.15 6.60 -4.58
CA THR A 48 -10.47 6.67 -3.98
C THR A 48 -11.44 7.42 -4.89
N THR A 49 -12.73 7.25 -4.69
CA THR A 49 -13.76 8.02 -5.44
C THR A 49 -13.67 9.53 -5.17
N SER A 50 -13.05 9.93 -4.05
CA SER A 50 -12.74 11.34 -3.73
C SER A 50 -11.49 11.86 -4.43
N GLY A 51 -10.82 11.06 -5.27
CA GLY A 51 -9.64 11.44 -6.04
C GLY A 51 -8.32 11.40 -5.28
N ARG A 52 -8.26 10.77 -4.11
CA ARG A 52 -7.01 10.58 -3.35
C ARG A 52 -6.32 9.28 -3.76
N ILE A 53 -5.00 9.31 -3.86
CA ILE A 53 -4.21 8.09 -4.05
C ILE A 53 -4.16 7.34 -2.73
N ASP A 54 -4.52 6.05 -2.75
CA ASP A 54 -4.43 5.16 -1.59
C ASP A 54 -3.92 3.78 -2.03
N MET A 55 -2.60 3.62 -1.95
CA MET A 55 -1.92 2.38 -2.32
C MET A 55 -2.07 1.25 -1.29
N CYS A 56 -2.70 1.52 -0.14
CA CYS A 56 -3.02 0.49 0.86
C CYS A 56 -3.89 -0.61 0.25
N LEU A 57 -4.84 -0.24 -0.62
CA LEU A 57 -5.72 -1.16 -1.36
C LEU A 57 -4.97 -2.03 -2.38
N PHE A 58 -3.71 -1.73 -2.68
CA PHE A 58 -2.88 -2.61 -3.52
C PHE A 58 -2.60 -3.94 -2.83
N CYS A 59 -2.38 -3.92 -1.52
CA CYS A 59 -2.15 -5.10 -0.69
C CYS A 59 -3.43 -5.56 0.04
N HIS A 60 -4.22 -4.62 0.59
CA HIS A 60 -5.43 -4.86 1.39
C HIS A 60 -6.70 -4.76 0.52
N LYS A 61 -6.92 -5.75 -0.35
CA LYS A 61 -7.98 -5.70 -1.38
C LYS A 61 -9.38 -6.01 -0.87
N GLU A 62 -9.49 -6.71 0.24
CA GLU A 62 -10.73 -7.31 0.71
C GLU A 62 -11.32 -6.60 1.94
N GLU A 63 -10.69 -5.53 2.39
CA GLU A 63 -11.18 -4.77 3.53
C GLU A 63 -12.51 -4.10 3.19
N LYS A 64 -13.52 -4.36 4.01
CA LYS A 64 -14.86 -3.83 3.85
C LYS A 64 -15.32 -3.22 5.17
N LEU A 65 -15.80 -2.02 5.10
CA LEU A 65 -16.45 -1.32 6.20
C LEU A 65 -17.87 -0.94 5.78
N ASP A 66 -18.59 -0.24 6.65
CA ASP A 66 -19.88 0.33 6.30
C ASP A 66 -19.77 1.39 5.19
N ALA A 67 -20.91 1.74 4.59
CA ALA A 67 -20.92 2.64 3.44
C ALA A 67 -20.38 4.05 3.73
N ALA A 68 -20.46 4.52 4.98
CA ALA A 68 -19.95 5.83 5.38
C ALA A 68 -18.42 5.83 5.53
N HIS A 69 -17.84 4.67 5.83
CA HIS A 69 -16.40 4.50 6.05
C HIS A 69 -15.74 3.60 4.99
N ASP A 70 -16.34 3.46 3.80
CA ASP A 70 -15.79 2.64 2.72
C ASP A 70 -14.37 3.15 2.34
N PRO A 71 -13.34 2.29 2.46
CA PRO A 71 -11.96 2.65 2.14
C PRO A 71 -11.78 3.14 0.71
N ARG A 72 -12.65 2.70 -0.22
CA ARG A 72 -12.63 3.14 -1.62
C ARG A 72 -13.13 4.56 -1.80
N VAL A 73 -13.84 5.09 -0.81
CA VAL A 73 -14.37 6.46 -0.82
C VAL A 73 -13.43 7.41 -0.09
N ILE A 74 -13.12 7.11 1.18
CA ILE A 74 -12.38 8.00 2.07
C ILE A 74 -10.88 7.69 2.14
N GLY A 75 -10.45 6.49 1.78
CA GLY A 75 -9.08 6.01 1.88
C GLY A 75 -8.72 5.47 3.26
N CYS A 76 -7.87 4.46 3.30
CA CYS A 76 -7.43 3.80 4.54
C CYS A 76 -6.61 4.74 5.42
N ALA A 77 -5.72 5.53 4.81
CA ALA A 77 -4.84 6.45 5.52
C ALA A 77 -5.58 7.60 6.21
N SER A 78 -6.81 7.91 5.82
CA SER A 78 -7.65 8.90 6.51
C SER A 78 -7.95 8.50 7.96
N CYS A 79 -8.01 7.21 8.23
CA CYS A 79 -8.25 6.66 9.57
C CYS A 79 -6.97 6.12 10.19
N HIS A 80 -6.19 5.34 9.43
CA HIS A 80 -5.03 4.63 9.95
C HIS A 80 -3.73 5.41 9.88
N LEU A 81 -3.71 6.58 9.23
CA LEU A 81 -2.49 7.33 8.94
C LEU A 81 -1.51 6.49 8.09
N GLY A 82 -0.20 6.64 8.30
CA GLY A 82 0.81 5.98 7.46
C GLY A 82 1.03 6.69 6.13
N ASP A 83 1.78 6.07 5.23
CA ASP A 83 2.06 6.62 3.90
C ASP A 83 1.22 5.92 2.83
N ALA A 84 0.09 6.54 2.49
CA ALA A 84 -0.84 6.04 1.46
C ALA A 84 -0.22 5.98 0.05
N MET A 85 0.89 6.63 -0.22
CA MET A 85 1.54 6.65 -1.52
C MET A 85 2.62 5.56 -1.67
N ALA A 86 3.05 4.96 -0.56
CA ALA A 86 4.09 3.94 -0.57
C ALA A 86 3.54 2.57 -0.94
N ILE A 87 4.26 1.86 -1.83
CA ILE A 87 3.99 0.44 -2.17
C ILE A 87 4.85 -0.49 -1.31
N ASP A 88 5.98 0.01 -0.83
CA ASP A 88 6.85 -0.75 0.05
C ASP A 88 6.21 -0.91 1.42
N LYS A 89 6.10 -2.17 1.88
CA LYS A 89 5.44 -2.51 3.14
C LYS A 89 5.98 -1.72 4.33
N THR A 90 7.29 -1.61 4.44
CA THR A 90 7.93 -0.94 5.58
C THR A 90 7.62 0.55 5.59
N LYS A 91 7.70 1.20 4.43
CA LYS A 91 7.42 2.63 4.29
C LYS A 91 5.94 2.94 4.49
N ALA A 92 5.05 2.15 3.89
CA ALA A 92 3.60 2.34 4.00
C ALA A 92 3.11 2.34 5.45
N HIS A 93 3.71 1.52 6.32
CA HIS A 93 3.30 1.37 7.71
C HIS A 93 4.03 2.31 8.70
N VAL A 94 4.93 3.16 8.23
CA VAL A 94 5.58 4.15 9.10
C VAL A 94 4.55 5.14 9.63
N GLY A 95 4.42 5.24 10.96
CA GLY A 95 3.47 6.13 11.60
C GLY A 95 2.01 5.67 11.54
N MET A 96 1.76 4.46 11.07
CA MET A 96 0.41 3.90 11.02
C MET A 96 -0.14 3.66 12.43
N VAL A 97 -1.43 3.93 12.58
CA VAL A 97 -2.20 3.72 13.80
C VAL A 97 -3.09 2.49 13.63
N MET A 98 -2.86 1.45 14.44
CA MET A 98 -3.64 0.20 14.36
C MET A 98 -5.09 0.40 14.78
N ASN A 99 -5.33 1.15 15.85
CA ASN A 99 -6.67 1.47 16.34
C ASN A 99 -6.95 2.98 16.18
N PRO A 100 -7.61 3.40 15.12
CA PRO A 100 -7.96 4.82 14.91
C PRO A 100 -8.86 5.41 15.99
N GLY A 101 -9.64 4.57 16.69
CA GLY A 101 -10.52 4.99 17.77
C GLY A 101 -9.84 5.16 19.13
N ASP A 102 -8.55 4.92 19.23
CA ASP A 102 -7.80 5.16 20.47
C ASP A 102 -7.80 6.64 20.83
N LEU A 103 -8.30 6.96 22.03
CA LEU A 103 -8.48 8.36 22.48
C LEU A 103 -7.18 9.19 22.52
N ARG A 104 -6.02 8.53 22.46
CA ARG A 104 -4.71 9.19 22.37
C ARG A 104 -4.41 9.76 20.98
N VAL A 105 -5.05 9.23 19.95
CA VAL A 105 -4.81 9.58 18.55
C VAL A 105 -6.07 10.00 17.80
N VAL A 106 -7.25 9.78 18.38
CA VAL A 106 -8.55 9.96 17.76
C VAL A 106 -8.77 11.36 17.15
N GLU A 107 -8.13 12.38 17.68
CA GLU A 107 -8.17 13.73 17.11
C GLU A 107 -7.52 13.83 15.73
N LYS A 108 -6.52 12.99 15.46
CA LYS A 108 -5.81 12.93 14.18
C LYS A 108 -6.44 12.00 13.17
N THR A 109 -7.37 11.18 13.62
CA THR A 109 -8.07 10.16 12.84
C THR A 109 -9.54 10.51 12.66
N CYS A 110 -10.39 10.16 13.60
CA CYS A 110 -11.84 10.43 13.55
C CYS A 110 -12.16 11.93 13.73
N GLY A 111 -11.33 12.67 14.50
CA GLY A 111 -11.58 14.07 14.90
C GLY A 111 -11.13 15.13 13.92
N VAL A 112 -10.68 14.76 12.71
CA VAL A 112 -10.26 15.74 11.71
C VAL A 112 -11.45 16.49 11.11
N GLU A 113 -11.17 17.69 10.58
CA GLU A 113 -12.19 18.52 9.93
C GLU A 113 -12.86 17.73 8.77
N GLY A 114 -14.18 17.86 8.68
CA GLY A 114 -14.96 17.11 7.71
C GLY A 114 -15.37 15.68 8.13
N CYS A 115 -14.89 15.20 9.31
CA CYS A 115 -15.29 13.92 9.88
C CYS A 115 -16.10 14.13 11.18
N HIS A 116 -15.54 13.84 12.37
CA HIS A 116 -16.26 13.82 13.64
C HIS A 116 -15.60 14.69 14.74
N PRO A 117 -15.17 15.95 14.48
CA PRO A 117 -14.43 16.73 15.47
C PRO A 117 -15.23 16.99 16.76
N THR A 118 -16.52 17.29 16.63
CA THR A 118 -17.42 17.55 17.80
C THR A 118 -17.71 16.28 18.60
N ASP A 119 -17.87 15.15 17.92
CA ASP A 119 -18.17 13.87 18.59
C ASP A 119 -16.97 13.33 19.32
N VAL A 120 -15.77 13.50 18.74
CA VAL A 120 -14.51 13.17 19.44
C VAL A 120 -14.38 13.97 20.74
N GLN A 121 -14.68 15.26 20.75
CA GLN A 121 -14.65 16.07 21.97
C GLN A 121 -15.69 15.58 23.01
N LYS A 122 -16.89 15.26 22.58
CA LYS A 122 -17.94 14.68 23.46
C LYS A 122 -17.47 13.36 24.08
N VAL A 123 -16.91 12.46 23.26
CA VAL A 123 -16.44 11.15 23.73
C VAL A 123 -15.30 11.34 24.72
N LYS A 124 -14.29 12.16 24.42
CA LYS A 124 -13.14 12.42 25.32
C LYS A 124 -13.57 13.00 26.68
N ASN A 125 -14.63 13.80 26.69
CA ASN A 125 -15.15 14.40 27.91
C ASN A 125 -16.26 13.55 28.58
N SER A 126 -16.60 12.40 28.01
CA SER A 126 -17.64 11.52 28.53
C SER A 126 -17.20 10.81 29.81
N LEU A 127 -18.19 10.40 30.63
CA LEU A 127 -17.97 9.58 31.81
C LEU A 127 -17.31 8.25 31.45
N MET A 128 -17.62 7.70 30.28
CA MET A 128 -17.07 6.41 29.82
C MET A 128 -15.58 6.53 29.49
N ALA A 129 -15.15 7.57 28.80
CA ALA A 129 -13.75 7.77 28.43
C ALA A 129 -12.85 7.97 29.66
N THR A 130 -13.37 8.56 30.72
CA THR A 130 -12.64 8.88 31.96
C THR A 130 -12.88 7.88 33.09
N ASN A 131 -13.75 6.89 32.90
CA ASN A 131 -14.24 5.98 33.93
C ASN A 131 -14.89 6.68 35.16
N ARG A 132 -15.13 7.98 35.08
CA ARG A 132 -15.68 8.77 36.20
C ARG A 132 -17.04 8.28 36.67
N GLY A 133 -17.88 7.81 35.74
CA GLY A 133 -19.18 7.23 36.10
C GLY A 133 -19.05 6.01 36.99
N ILE A 134 -18.15 5.09 36.63
CA ILE A 134 -17.91 3.87 37.43
C ILE A 134 -17.31 4.24 38.78
N ILE A 135 -16.24 5.01 38.79
CA ILE A 135 -15.54 5.42 40.03
C ILE A 135 -16.48 6.21 40.94
N GLY A 136 -17.22 7.16 40.41
CA GLY A 136 -18.16 7.98 41.18
C GLY A 136 -19.28 7.15 41.82
N THR A 137 -19.82 6.18 41.09
CA THR A 137 -20.84 5.27 41.61
C THR A 137 -20.30 4.38 42.72
N LEU A 138 -19.11 3.80 42.55
CA LEU A 138 -18.47 2.97 43.54
C LEU A 138 -18.17 3.76 44.83
N LEU A 139 -17.63 4.96 44.70
CA LEU A 139 -17.34 5.85 45.82
C LEU A 139 -18.64 6.26 46.56
N PHE A 140 -19.71 6.49 45.81
CA PHE A 140 -21.00 6.82 46.44
C PHE A 140 -21.59 5.67 47.26
N TYR A 141 -21.51 4.43 46.79
CA TYR A 141 -22.08 3.27 47.47
C TYR A 141 -21.19 2.69 48.56
N TRP A 142 -19.89 2.86 48.47
CA TRP A 142 -18.94 2.25 49.43
C TRP A 142 -18.27 3.24 50.36
N GLY A 143 -18.60 4.53 50.28
CA GLY A 143 -18.11 5.58 51.17
C GLY A 143 -16.70 6.02 50.86
#